data_11574532dbfd6fb81099d6e5e20a89af
#
_entry.id   11574532dbfd6fb81099d6e5e20a89af
#
_cell.length_a   1.000
_cell.length_b   1.000
_cell.length_c   1.000
_cell.angle_alpha   90.00
_cell.angle_beta   90.00
_cell.angle_gamma   90.00
#
_symmetry.space_group_name_H-M   'P 1'
#
loop_
_entity.id
_entity.type
_entity.pdbx_description
1 polymer ?
#
loop_
_entity_poly.entity_id
_entity_poly.type
_entity_poly.pdbx_seq_one_letter_code
_entity_poly.pdbx_strand_id
1 'polypeptide(L)'
;MSSAPSAPPSSPRTPVPFFDVVVIGAGAAGLFCAGQAGQAGLRVLVVDHSEKVAEKIRISGGGRCNFTNREASPAQFLSANPNFCRSALTRYPASKFIDLVQRHRIAHHEKHKGQLFCDDSSESIIDLLLREAEAGRVQRWQPCAVQAVAHRPDTAGQAPGTAAYVLDTDRGPVHCTAVVGATG
;
A
#
# COMPACT_ATOMS: atom_id res chain seq x y z
N MET A 1 -42.82 -37.12 27.61
CA MET A 1 -41.72 -36.24 28.00
C MET A 1 -40.73 -36.27 26.86
N SER A 2 -40.77 -35.25 26.00
CA SER A 2 -39.88 -35.19 24.80
C SER A 2 -38.73 -34.26 25.10
N SER A 3 -37.52 -34.79 25.13
CA SER A 3 -36.29 -34.02 25.36
C SER A 3 -35.91 -33.33 24.07
N ALA A 4 -35.81 -31.99 24.08
CA ALA A 4 -35.32 -31.21 22.96
C ALA A 4 -33.79 -31.44 22.80
N PRO A 5 -33.24 -31.50 21.54
CA PRO A 5 -31.84 -31.65 21.36
C PRO A 5 -31.11 -30.33 21.73
N SER A 6 -30.06 -30.44 22.56
CA SER A 6 -29.19 -29.33 22.90
C SER A 6 -28.38 -28.88 21.71
N ALA A 7 -28.36 -27.57 21.45
CA ALA A 7 -27.55 -26.96 20.39
C ALA A 7 -26.05 -27.24 20.61
N PRO A 8 -25.25 -27.47 19.52
CA PRO A 8 -23.83 -27.71 19.67
C PRO A 8 -23.14 -26.46 20.20
N PRO A 9 -22.02 -26.61 20.95
CA PRO A 9 -21.27 -25.47 21.48
C PRO A 9 -20.68 -24.66 20.32
N SER A 10 -20.90 -23.35 20.34
CA SER A 10 -20.32 -22.42 19.37
C SER A 10 -18.80 -22.45 19.50
N SER A 11 -18.14 -22.82 18.41
CA SER A 11 -16.68 -22.76 18.30
C SER A 11 -16.17 -21.36 18.66
N PRO A 12 -15.04 -21.23 19.37
CA PRO A 12 -14.48 -19.92 19.70
C PRO A 12 -14.22 -19.14 18.41
N ARG A 13 -14.90 -18.02 18.22
CA ARG A 13 -14.66 -17.15 17.07
C ARG A 13 -13.27 -16.55 17.20
N THR A 14 -12.37 -16.88 16.29
CA THR A 14 -11.08 -16.21 16.19
C THR A 14 -11.31 -14.71 16.07
N PRO A 15 -10.65 -13.87 16.89
CA PRO A 15 -10.85 -12.43 16.81
C PRO A 15 -10.47 -11.93 15.43
N VAL A 16 -11.35 -11.08 14.86
CA VAL A 16 -11.09 -10.46 13.54
C VAL A 16 -9.88 -9.55 13.64
N PRO A 17 -8.84 -9.70 12.79
CA PRO A 17 -7.67 -8.86 12.84
C PRO A 17 -8.02 -7.38 12.60
N PHE A 18 -7.33 -6.48 13.33
CA PHE A 18 -7.53 -5.05 13.27
C PHE A 18 -6.22 -4.34 12.92
N PHE A 19 -6.29 -3.42 11.95
CA PHE A 19 -5.20 -2.56 11.52
C PHE A 19 -5.60 -1.09 11.59
N ASP A 20 -4.63 -0.20 11.73
CA ASP A 20 -4.88 1.23 11.65
C ASP A 20 -5.14 1.63 10.18
N VAL A 21 -4.39 1.01 9.25
CA VAL A 21 -4.54 1.21 7.80
C VAL A 21 -4.51 -0.11 7.06
N VAL A 22 -5.43 -0.30 6.12
CA VAL A 22 -5.35 -1.34 5.09
C VAL A 22 -5.10 -0.69 3.74
N VAL A 23 -4.04 -1.11 3.05
CA VAL A 23 -3.69 -0.66 1.70
C VAL A 23 -4.05 -1.77 0.72
N ILE A 24 -4.89 -1.46 -0.27
CA ILE A 24 -5.30 -2.39 -1.32
C ILE A 24 -4.43 -2.15 -2.54
N GLY A 25 -3.56 -3.09 -2.85
CA GLY A 25 -2.58 -3.05 -3.94
C GLY A 25 -1.14 -2.99 -3.46
N ALA A 26 -0.32 -3.97 -3.84
CA ALA A 26 1.12 -4.06 -3.56
C ALA A 26 1.98 -3.56 -4.73
N GLY A 27 1.50 -2.54 -5.44
CA GLY A 27 2.25 -1.78 -6.45
C GLY A 27 3.15 -0.71 -5.82
N ALA A 28 3.78 0.12 -6.67
CA ALA A 28 4.66 1.21 -6.23
C ALA A 28 4.01 2.13 -5.18
N ALA A 29 2.82 2.63 -5.48
CA ALA A 29 2.10 3.56 -4.62
C ALA A 29 1.69 2.91 -3.29
N GLY A 30 1.18 1.66 -3.35
CA GLY A 30 0.72 0.95 -2.16
C GLY A 30 1.86 0.58 -1.23
N LEU A 31 2.95 0.02 -1.73
CA LEU A 31 4.12 -0.33 -0.92
C LEU A 31 4.77 0.92 -0.31
N PHE A 32 4.90 1.98 -1.10
CA PHE A 32 5.45 3.24 -0.60
C PHE A 32 4.58 3.85 0.51
N CYS A 33 3.27 3.94 0.28
CA CYS A 33 2.30 4.42 1.27
C CYS A 33 2.35 3.58 2.56
N ALA A 34 2.34 2.25 2.42
CA ALA A 34 2.37 1.33 3.54
C ALA A 34 3.66 1.46 4.36
N GLY A 35 4.82 1.54 3.68
CA GLY A 35 6.11 1.74 4.33
C GLY A 35 6.16 3.03 5.14
N GLN A 36 5.71 4.14 4.55
CA GLN A 36 5.67 5.44 5.22
C GLN A 36 4.71 5.41 6.44
N ALA A 37 3.52 4.84 6.29
CA ALA A 37 2.55 4.72 7.39
C ALA A 37 3.06 3.82 8.52
N GLY A 38 3.69 2.68 8.18
CA GLY A 38 4.27 1.77 9.17
C GLY A 38 5.44 2.40 9.92
N GLN A 39 6.34 3.11 9.23
CA GLN A 39 7.44 3.84 9.87
C GLN A 39 6.97 5.01 10.73
N ALA A 40 5.76 5.54 10.47
CA ALA A 40 5.10 6.49 11.36
C ALA A 40 4.43 5.84 12.59
N GLY A 41 4.57 4.53 12.78
CA GLY A 41 4.08 3.78 13.95
C GLY A 41 2.68 3.18 13.81
N LEU A 42 2.06 3.24 12.63
CA LEU A 42 0.75 2.65 12.38
C LEU A 42 0.87 1.14 12.10
N ARG A 43 -0.13 0.35 12.52
CA ARG A 43 -0.26 -1.05 12.14
C ARG A 43 -0.86 -1.11 10.74
N VAL A 44 -0.08 -1.55 9.77
CA VAL A 44 -0.46 -1.54 8.35
C VAL A 44 -0.54 -2.95 7.80
N LEU A 45 -1.61 -3.21 7.03
CA LEU A 45 -1.75 -4.39 6.20
C LEU A 45 -1.81 -3.96 4.73
N VAL A 46 -1.00 -4.60 3.89
CA VAL A 46 -1.13 -4.53 2.42
C VAL A 46 -1.81 -5.80 1.94
N VAL A 47 -2.83 -5.66 1.10
CA VAL A 47 -3.54 -6.77 0.46
C VAL A 47 -3.43 -6.65 -1.05
N ASP A 48 -3.01 -7.70 -1.74
CA ASP A 48 -2.95 -7.75 -3.20
C ASP A 48 -3.32 -9.14 -3.72
N HIS A 49 -4.11 -9.18 -4.78
CA HIS A 49 -4.57 -10.42 -5.40
C HIS A 49 -3.49 -11.10 -6.25
N SER A 50 -2.49 -10.34 -6.72
CA SER A 50 -1.44 -10.84 -7.62
C SER A 50 -0.47 -11.75 -6.88
N GLU A 51 0.02 -12.78 -7.54
CA GLU A 51 1.08 -13.64 -6.99
C GLU A 51 2.42 -12.89 -6.87
N LYS A 52 2.70 -12.01 -7.85
CA LYS A 52 3.94 -11.23 -7.91
C LYS A 52 3.72 -9.80 -7.44
N VAL A 53 4.57 -9.36 -6.52
CA VAL A 53 4.57 -7.99 -6.03
C VAL A 53 5.05 -7.02 -7.11
N ALA A 54 4.40 -5.85 -7.18
CA ALA A 54 4.86 -4.70 -7.98
C ALA A 54 5.11 -5.01 -9.47
N GLU A 55 4.26 -5.82 -10.10
CA GLU A 55 4.46 -6.32 -11.47
C GLU A 55 4.62 -5.20 -12.50
N LYS A 56 3.89 -4.09 -12.37
CA LYS A 56 4.06 -2.93 -13.26
C LYS A 56 5.44 -2.28 -13.16
N ILE A 57 6.08 -2.29 -11.98
CA ILE A 57 7.47 -1.83 -11.81
C ILE A 57 8.40 -2.76 -12.60
N ARG A 58 8.21 -4.06 -12.44
CA ARG A 58 9.03 -5.13 -13.03
C ARG A 58 9.19 -4.99 -14.54
N ILE A 59 8.13 -4.65 -15.24
CA ILE A 59 8.11 -4.50 -16.70
C ILE A 59 8.41 -3.06 -17.16
N SER A 60 8.42 -2.09 -16.25
CA SER A 60 8.60 -0.68 -16.62
C SER A 60 10.02 -0.41 -17.13
N GLY A 61 10.15 0.56 -18.04
CA GLY A 61 11.44 0.98 -18.56
C GLY A 61 12.25 -0.14 -19.23
N GLY A 62 11.60 -1.17 -19.79
CA GLY A 62 12.26 -2.33 -20.37
C GLY A 62 12.98 -3.20 -19.33
N GLY A 63 12.41 -3.32 -18.12
CA GLY A 63 12.98 -4.08 -17.01
C GLY A 63 13.99 -3.32 -16.14
N ARG A 64 14.24 -2.04 -16.43
CA ARG A 64 15.19 -1.18 -15.68
C ARG A 64 14.51 -0.12 -14.83
N CYS A 65 13.19 -0.11 -14.78
CA CYS A 65 12.37 0.85 -14.04
C CYS A 65 12.75 2.32 -14.29
N ASN A 66 11.93 3.04 -15.05
CA ASN A 66 11.96 4.51 -15.00
C ASN A 66 11.32 4.94 -13.67
N PHE A 67 12.12 5.11 -12.62
CA PHE A 67 11.60 5.29 -11.28
C PHE A 67 11.20 6.73 -10.94
N THR A 68 11.75 7.72 -11.64
CA THR A 68 11.34 9.13 -11.51
C THR A 68 11.90 10.00 -12.64
N ASN A 69 11.51 11.29 -12.62
CA ASN A 69 12.09 12.33 -13.46
C ASN A 69 12.53 13.50 -12.56
N ARG A 70 13.78 13.98 -12.75
CA ARG A 70 14.34 15.09 -11.96
C ARG A 70 13.53 16.36 -12.04
N GLU A 71 12.91 16.62 -13.20
CA GLU A 71 12.16 17.83 -13.49
C GLU A 71 10.65 17.66 -13.22
N ALA A 72 10.24 16.56 -12.57
CA ALA A 72 8.84 16.33 -12.26
C ALA A 72 8.25 17.49 -11.45
N SER A 73 7.28 18.17 -12.03
CA SER A 73 6.57 19.30 -11.43
C SER A 73 5.07 19.20 -11.72
N PRO A 74 4.21 19.92 -11.00
CA PRO A 74 2.77 19.92 -11.26
C PRO A 74 2.38 20.24 -12.71
N ALA A 75 3.22 20.96 -13.44
CA ALA A 75 2.95 21.34 -14.83
C ALA A 75 2.92 20.17 -15.82
N GLN A 76 3.55 19.03 -15.48
CA GLN A 76 3.54 17.84 -16.32
C GLN A 76 2.35 16.90 -16.03
N PHE A 77 1.52 17.20 -15.03
CA PHE A 77 0.36 16.39 -14.68
C PHE A 77 -0.91 16.96 -15.30
N LEU A 78 -1.42 16.28 -16.32
CA LEU A 78 -2.63 16.68 -17.01
C LEU A 78 -3.87 16.15 -16.27
N SER A 79 -4.72 17.02 -15.78
CA SER A 79 -5.99 16.67 -15.16
C SER A 79 -6.98 17.81 -15.22
N ALA A 80 -8.26 17.52 -15.01
CA ALA A 80 -9.31 18.54 -14.88
C ALA A 80 -9.08 19.49 -13.69
N ASN A 81 -8.33 19.03 -12.66
CA ASN A 81 -7.90 19.83 -11.52
C ASN A 81 -6.37 19.99 -11.52
N PRO A 82 -5.81 21.07 -12.10
CA PRO A 82 -4.35 21.25 -12.22
C PRO A 82 -3.66 21.43 -10.85
N ASN A 83 -4.41 21.65 -9.77
CA ASN A 83 -3.87 21.79 -8.42
C ASN A 83 -3.85 20.46 -7.65
N PHE A 84 -4.45 19.39 -8.17
CA PHE A 84 -4.63 18.13 -7.47
C PHE A 84 -3.30 17.55 -6.93
N CYS A 85 -2.25 17.53 -7.76
CA CYS A 85 -0.96 16.93 -7.39
C CYS A 85 -0.01 17.90 -6.65
N ARG A 86 -0.31 19.21 -6.58
CA ARG A 86 0.61 20.23 -6.05
C ARG A 86 1.06 19.91 -4.62
N SER A 87 0.11 19.65 -3.72
CA SER A 87 0.43 19.37 -2.32
C SER A 87 1.33 18.15 -2.17
N ALA A 88 1.04 17.06 -2.90
CA ALA A 88 1.83 15.84 -2.87
C ALA A 88 3.26 16.08 -3.37
N LEU A 89 3.42 16.71 -4.54
CA LEU A 89 4.74 16.98 -5.13
C LEU A 89 5.56 18.00 -4.35
N THR A 90 4.92 18.94 -3.64
CA THR A 90 5.62 19.87 -2.75
C THR A 90 6.13 19.16 -1.49
N ARG A 91 5.33 18.26 -0.90
CA ARG A 91 5.71 17.52 0.31
C ARG A 91 6.73 16.42 0.01
N TYR A 92 6.59 15.78 -1.13
CA TYR A 92 7.47 14.70 -1.57
C TYR A 92 7.88 14.91 -3.04
N PRO A 93 8.83 15.83 -3.31
CA PRO A 93 9.38 16.05 -4.63
C PRO A 93 10.23 14.87 -5.11
N ALA A 94 10.50 14.81 -6.41
CA ALA A 94 11.32 13.75 -7.02
C ALA A 94 12.69 13.59 -6.34
N SER A 95 13.30 14.69 -5.88
CA SER A 95 14.57 14.68 -5.16
C SER A 95 14.54 13.78 -3.92
N LYS A 96 13.45 13.78 -3.15
CA LYS A 96 13.34 12.90 -1.96
C LYS A 96 13.33 11.42 -2.32
N PHE A 97 12.73 11.05 -3.46
CA PHE A 97 12.77 9.67 -3.90
C PHE A 97 14.15 9.31 -4.45
N ILE A 98 14.84 10.23 -5.13
CA ILE A 98 16.24 10.06 -5.56
C ILE A 98 17.15 9.84 -4.34
N ASP A 99 17.00 10.65 -3.30
CA ASP A 99 17.74 10.49 -2.05
C ASP A 99 17.48 9.13 -1.40
N LEU A 100 16.23 8.63 -1.46
CA LEU A 100 15.89 7.31 -0.97
C LEU A 100 16.61 6.21 -1.77
N VAL A 101 16.59 6.28 -3.09
CA VAL A 101 17.30 5.36 -3.99
C VAL A 101 18.81 5.35 -3.69
N GLN A 102 19.39 6.53 -3.46
CA GLN A 102 20.81 6.68 -3.10
C GLN A 102 21.13 6.08 -1.72
N ARG A 103 20.27 6.30 -0.71
CA ARG A 103 20.43 5.68 0.63
C ARG A 103 20.45 4.16 0.54
N HIS A 104 19.66 3.59 -0.36
CA HIS A 104 19.67 2.14 -0.63
C HIS A 104 20.82 1.70 -1.55
N ARG A 105 21.72 2.64 -1.95
CA ARG A 105 22.88 2.38 -2.80
C ARG A 105 22.53 1.73 -4.14
N ILE A 106 21.40 2.10 -4.72
CA ILE A 106 20.94 1.60 -6.02
C ILE A 106 21.64 2.42 -7.11
N ALA A 107 22.43 1.75 -7.93
CA ALA A 107 23.07 2.35 -9.09
C ALA A 107 22.03 2.74 -10.15
N HIS A 108 22.14 3.96 -10.67
CA HIS A 108 21.19 4.51 -11.62
C HIS A 108 21.81 5.58 -12.50
N HIS A 109 21.23 5.80 -13.67
CA HIS A 109 21.66 6.83 -14.61
C HIS A 109 20.47 7.64 -15.13
N GLU A 110 20.79 8.82 -15.64
CA GLU A 110 19.87 9.63 -16.42
C GLU A 110 19.95 9.25 -17.89
N LYS A 111 18.83 8.92 -18.52
CA LYS A 111 18.79 8.56 -19.93
C LYS A 111 18.61 9.78 -20.82
N HIS A 112 17.50 10.49 -20.70
CA HIS A 112 17.23 11.76 -21.39
C HIS A 112 16.09 12.52 -20.68
N LYS A 113 16.06 13.83 -20.82
CA LYS A 113 14.99 14.70 -20.27
C LYS A 113 14.70 14.46 -18.79
N GLY A 114 15.75 14.25 -17.98
CA GLY A 114 15.62 14.05 -16.55
C GLY A 114 15.11 12.69 -16.10
N GLN A 115 14.83 11.75 -17.00
CA GLN A 115 14.36 10.41 -16.67
C GLN A 115 15.44 9.56 -16.03
N LEU A 116 15.19 8.97 -14.87
CA LEU A 116 16.14 8.14 -14.12
C LEU A 116 15.75 6.67 -14.18
N PHE A 117 16.73 5.84 -14.50
CA PHE A 117 16.60 4.38 -14.64
C PHE A 117 17.61 3.67 -13.74
N CYS A 118 17.25 2.49 -13.23
CA CYS A 118 18.24 1.61 -12.59
C CYS A 118 19.24 1.09 -13.62
N ASP A 119 20.50 0.94 -13.20
CA ASP A 119 21.54 0.40 -14.06
C ASP A 119 21.34 -1.10 -14.32
N ASP A 120 20.99 -1.84 -13.28
CA ASP A 120 20.83 -3.29 -13.35
C ASP A 120 19.40 -3.70 -13.70
N SER A 121 18.47 -3.57 -12.76
CA SER A 121 17.13 -4.15 -12.85
C SER A 121 16.09 -3.33 -12.08
N SER A 122 14.84 -3.42 -12.53
CA SER A 122 13.66 -2.92 -11.81
C SER A 122 13.48 -3.59 -10.44
N GLU A 123 14.05 -4.79 -10.23
CA GLU A 123 14.02 -5.49 -8.94
C GLU A 123 14.64 -4.63 -7.82
N SER A 124 15.65 -3.83 -8.13
CA SER A 124 16.28 -2.93 -7.15
C SER A 124 15.29 -1.96 -6.50
N ILE A 125 14.35 -1.42 -7.28
CA ILE A 125 13.29 -0.55 -6.75
C ILE A 125 12.22 -1.35 -6.00
N ILE A 126 11.90 -2.56 -6.45
CA ILE A 126 10.97 -3.44 -5.76
C ILE A 126 11.52 -3.80 -4.38
N ASP A 127 12.78 -4.22 -4.32
CA ASP A 127 13.48 -4.55 -3.06
C ASP A 127 13.57 -3.36 -2.12
N LEU A 128 13.84 -2.15 -2.65
CA LEU A 128 13.80 -0.92 -1.86
C LEU A 128 12.43 -0.76 -1.19
N LEU A 129 11.35 -0.83 -1.96
CA LEU A 129 9.99 -0.64 -1.43
C LEU A 129 9.62 -1.72 -0.41
N LEU A 130 10.05 -2.95 -0.63
CA LEU A 130 9.83 -4.05 0.31
C LEU A 130 10.61 -3.83 1.62
N ARG A 131 11.87 -3.38 1.56
CA ARG A 131 12.67 -3.04 2.75
C ARG A 131 12.08 -1.88 3.54
N GLU A 132 11.57 -0.85 2.86
CA GLU A 132 10.87 0.27 3.52
C GLU A 132 9.58 -0.21 4.22
N ALA A 133 8.83 -1.12 3.60
CA ALA A 133 7.65 -1.72 4.22
C ALA A 133 8.03 -2.61 5.42
N GLU A 134 9.10 -3.40 5.32
CA GLU A 134 9.63 -4.23 6.40
C GLU A 134 10.09 -3.37 7.59
N ALA A 135 10.82 -2.28 7.33
CA ALA A 135 11.22 -1.31 8.35
C ALA A 135 10.01 -0.73 9.09
N GLY A 136 8.88 -0.52 8.38
CA GLY A 136 7.60 -0.13 8.94
C GLY A 136 6.80 -1.29 9.58
N ARG A 137 7.33 -2.51 9.64
CA ARG A 137 6.64 -3.72 10.17
C ARG A 137 5.28 -3.96 9.47
N VAL A 138 5.19 -3.63 8.19
CA VAL A 138 3.98 -3.82 7.39
C VAL A 138 3.69 -5.29 7.22
N GLN A 139 2.46 -5.72 7.52
CA GLN A 139 2.00 -7.05 7.16
C GLN A 139 1.55 -7.06 5.70
N ARG A 140 1.79 -8.17 5.02
CA ARG A 140 1.39 -8.34 3.62
C ARG A 140 0.65 -9.65 3.43
N TRP A 141 -0.57 -9.55 2.89
CA TRP A 141 -1.36 -10.69 2.44
C TRP A 141 -1.36 -10.70 0.91
N GLN A 142 -0.58 -11.61 0.37
CA GLN A 142 -0.42 -11.77 -1.08
C GLN A 142 -0.03 -13.24 -1.40
N PRO A 143 -0.69 -13.96 -2.32
CA PRO A 143 -1.92 -13.48 -2.99
C PRO A 143 -3.11 -13.46 -2.01
N CYS A 144 -3.94 -12.43 -2.13
CA CYS A 144 -5.19 -12.30 -1.39
C CYS A 144 -6.07 -11.25 -2.07
N ALA A 145 -7.27 -11.63 -2.48
CA ALA A 145 -8.21 -10.69 -3.07
C ALA A 145 -9.07 -10.01 -1.99
N VAL A 146 -9.44 -8.76 -2.23
CA VAL A 146 -10.48 -8.05 -1.48
C VAL A 146 -11.77 -8.15 -2.27
N GLN A 147 -12.79 -8.77 -1.67
CA GLN A 147 -14.09 -9.01 -2.30
C GLN A 147 -15.04 -7.83 -2.09
N ALA A 148 -14.97 -7.21 -0.91
CA ALA A 148 -15.81 -6.08 -0.55
C ALA A 148 -15.13 -5.16 0.46
N VAL A 149 -15.50 -3.88 0.41
CA VAL A 149 -15.14 -2.87 1.42
C VAL A 149 -16.43 -2.19 1.89
N ALA A 150 -16.72 -2.30 3.17
CA ALA A 150 -17.86 -1.67 3.79
C ALA A 150 -17.40 -0.58 4.76
N HIS A 151 -17.92 0.63 4.57
CA HIS A 151 -17.77 1.72 5.54
C HIS A 151 -18.80 1.54 6.66
N ARG A 152 -18.37 1.64 7.90
CA ARG A 152 -19.22 1.70 9.07
C ARG A 152 -19.22 3.15 9.56
N PRO A 153 -20.31 3.89 9.34
CA PRO A 153 -20.37 5.27 9.82
C PRO A 153 -20.28 5.28 11.35
N ASP A 154 -19.56 6.29 11.86
CA ASP A 154 -19.43 6.52 13.29
C ASP A 154 -20.84 6.62 13.93
N THR A 155 -21.15 5.69 14.79
CA THR A 155 -22.30 5.83 15.69
C THR A 155 -21.84 6.69 16.87
N ALA A 156 -22.56 7.75 17.17
CA ALA A 156 -22.23 8.66 18.26
C ALA A 156 -21.96 7.86 19.56
N GLY A 157 -20.75 7.99 20.11
CA GLY A 157 -20.31 7.29 21.31
C GLY A 157 -19.32 6.13 21.10
N GLN A 158 -18.79 5.90 19.90
CA GLN A 158 -17.75 4.91 19.69
C GLN A 158 -16.41 5.36 20.29
N ALA A 159 -15.71 4.41 20.92
CA ALA A 159 -14.37 4.66 21.47
C ALA A 159 -13.35 4.98 20.36
N PRO A 160 -12.31 5.81 20.63
CA PRO A 160 -11.19 5.99 19.72
C PRO A 160 -10.60 4.64 19.29
N GLY A 161 -10.36 4.46 17.98
CA GLY A 161 -9.84 3.21 17.43
C GLY A 161 -10.90 2.16 17.04
N THR A 162 -12.17 2.54 17.01
CA THR A 162 -13.22 1.67 16.45
C THR A 162 -13.04 1.53 14.93
N ALA A 163 -13.29 0.32 14.40
CA ALA A 163 -13.18 0.05 12.98
C ALA A 163 -14.17 0.90 12.17
N ALA A 164 -13.64 1.81 11.34
CA ALA A 164 -14.44 2.57 10.38
C ALA A 164 -14.74 1.76 9.10
N TYR A 165 -13.92 0.75 8.82
CA TYR A 165 -14.06 -0.10 7.63
C TYR A 165 -13.95 -1.58 7.99
N VAL A 166 -14.71 -2.38 7.23
CA VAL A 166 -14.59 -3.84 7.19
C VAL A 166 -14.28 -4.25 5.76
N LEU A 167 -13.20 -4.98 5.58
CA LEU A 167 -12.85 -5.59 4.31
C LEU A 167 -13.15 -7.08 4.39
N ASP A 168 -13.83 -7.60 3.36
CA ASP A 168 -13.98 -9.03 3.15
C ASP A 168 -12.89 -9.50 2.19
N THR A 169 -12.11 -10.50 2.60
CA THR A 169 -10.94 -10.99 1.84
C THR A 169 -10.94 -12.50 1.75
N ASP A 170 -10.14 -13.06 0.84
CA ASP A 170 -9.95 -14.51 0.72
C ASP A 170 -9.42 -15.17 2.01
N ARG A 171 -8.81 -14.37 2.91
CA ARG A 171 -8.31 -14.82 4.21
C ARG A 171 -9.26 -14.52 5.36
N GLY A 172 -10.50 -14.11 5.04
CA GLY A 172 -11.52 -13.72 6.01
C GLY A 172 -11.59 -12.20 6.21
N PRO A 173 -12.47 -11.75 7.10
CA PRO A 173 -12.72 -10.33 7.33
C PRO A 173 -11.55 -9.64 8.04
N VAL A 174 -11.34 -8.36 7.72
CA VAL A 174 -10.35 -7.48 8.34
C VAL A 174 -11.02 -6.18 8.74
N HIS A 175 -10.72 -5.69 9.92
CA HIS A 175 -11.18 -4.39 10.42
C HIS A 175 -10.07 -3.37 10.35
N CYS A 176 -10.40 -2.11 10.01
CA CYS A 176 -9.42 -1.02 10.05
C CYS A 176 -10.06 0.34 10.26
N THR A 177 -9.21 1.32 10.63
CA THR A 177 -9.61 2.72 10.78
C THR A 177 -9.62 3.45 9.43
N ALA A 178 -8.69 3.12 8.52
CA ALA A 178 -8.57 3.76 7.21
C ALA A 178 -8.27 2.73 6.11
N VAL A 179 -8.74 3.02 4.90
CA VAL A 179 -8.47 2.24 3.69
C VAL A 179 -7.80 3.13 2.65
N VAL A 180 -6.77 2.61 2.00
CA VAL A 180 -6.09 3.25 0.86
C VAL A 180 -6.25 2.38 -0.36
N GLY A 181 -6.92 2.90 -1.40
CA GLY A 181 -6.97 2.26 -2.72
C GLY A 181 -5.73 2.60 -3.53
N ALA A 182 -4.91 1.60 -3.86
CA ALA A 182 -3.66 1.73 -4.62
C ALA A 182 -3.53 0.64 -5.71
N THR A 183 -4.64 0.24 -6.28
CA THR A 183 -4.71 -0.86 -7.27
C THR A 183 -4.10 -0.55 -8.62
N GLY A 184 -3.99 0.74 -8.99
CA GLY A 184 -3.36 1.23 -10.22
C GLY A 184 -4.20 1.11 -11.48
#